data_44352c02157947fefc524dd61ecb80c4
#
_entry.id   44352c02157947fefc524dd61ecb80c4
#
_cell.length_a   1.000
_cell.length_b   1.000
_cell.length_c   1.000
_cell.angle_alpha   90.00
_cell.angle_beta   90.00
_cell.angle_gamma   90.00
#
_symmetry.space_group_name_H-M   'P 1'
#
loop_
_entity.id
_entity.type
_entity.pdbx_description
1 polymer ?
#
loop_
_entity_poly.entity_id
_entity_poly.type
_entity_poly.pdbx_seq_one_letter_code
_entity_poly.pdbx_strand_id
1 'polypeptide(L)'
;MITGEVNMNIWAVGTDDGKSTYEIRRKWGEEGKKALVIELYPTISVEKCGTLDVSTMHLINHVSDFGWKEMRIVNLYANVITKKPSVRDRKSVV
;
A
#
# COMPACT_ATOMS: atom_id res chain seq x y z
N MET A 1 -16.26 -28.73 7.88
CA MET A 1 -15.86 -27.34 8.24
C MET A 1 -14.58 -26.99 7.52
N ILE A 2 -14.52 -25.80 6.93
CA ILE A 2 -13.32 -25.32 6.26
C ILE A 2 -12.78 -24.13 7.07
N THR A 3 -11.50 -24.13 7.35
CA THR A 3 -10.85 -23.05 8.07
C THR A 3 -9.84 -22.38 7.14
N GLY A 4 -9.89 -21.05 7.06
CA GLY A 4 -8.93 -20.26 6.29
C GLY A 4 -8.13 -19.35 7.21
N GLU A 5 -6.86 -19.18 6.89
CA GLU A 5 -5.97 -18.28 7.62
C GLU A 5 -5.03 -17.57 6.66
N VAL A 6 -4.86 -16.27 6.86
CA VAL A 6 -3.92 -15.46 6.08
C VAL A 6 -3.10 -14.61 7.04
N ASN A 7 -1.79 -14.70 6.93
CA ASN A 7 -0.86 -13.86 7.67
C ASN A 7 -0.25 -12.83 6.71
N MET A 8 -0.28 -11.58 7.09
CA MET A 8 0.27 -10.51 6.27
C MET A 8 1.47 -9.87 6.95
N ASN A 9 2.60 -9.84 6.25
CA ASN A 9 3.77 -9.09 6.68
C ASN A 9 3.77 -7.74 5.98
N ILE A 10 4.08 -6.69 6.74
CA ILE A 10 4.06 -5.32 6.24
C ILE A 10 5.39 -4.65 6.57
N TRP A 11 6.01 -4.04 5.56
CA TRP A 11 7.22 -3.25 5.72
C TRP A 11 6.94 -1.86 5.19
N ALA A 12 7.45 -0.85 5.89
CA ALA A 12 7.34 0.54 5.45
C ALA A 12 8.67 1.23 5.60
N VAL A 13 8.99 2.08 4.64
CA VAL A 13 10.21 2.90 4.63
C VAL A 13 9.82 4.37 4.51
N GLY A 14 10.32 5.17 5.42
CA GLY A 14 10.05 6.60 5.43
C GLY A 14 10.99 7.33 6.36
N THR A 15 10.66 8.59 6.68
CA THR A 15 11.46 9.40 7.59
C THR A 15 11.07 9.16 9.03
N ASP A 16 12.01 9.39 9.96
CA ASP A 16 11.80 9.17 11.39
C ASP A 16 10.72 10.07 11.98
N ASP A 17 10.49 11.23 11.39
CA ASP A 17 9.45 12.16 11.85
C ASP A 17 8.03 11.78 11.39
N GLY A 18 7.90 10.72 10.59
CA GLY A 18 6.62 10.25 10.09
C GLY A 18 6.01 11.11 9.00
N LYS A 19 6.72 12.12 8.51
CA LYS A 19 6.18 13.06 7.51
C LYS A 19 6.30 12.56 6.08
N SER A 20 7.19 11.59 5.83
CA SER A 20 7.41 11.06 4.49
C SER A 20 7.36 9.54 4.51
N THR A 21 6.70 8.97 3.51
CA THR A 21 6.64 7.52 3.30
C THR A 21 7.07 7.25 1.86
N TYR A 22 8.17 6.52 1.69
CA TYR A 22 8.70 6.20 0.37
C TYR A 22 8.06 4.95 -0.21
N GLU A 23 7.85 3.94 0.63
CA GLU A 23 7.42 2.63 0.19
C GLU A 23 6.65 1.94 1.30
N ILE A 24 5.60 1.21 0.92
CA ILE A 24 4.96 0.24 1.80
C ILE A 24 4.83 -1.06 1.02
N ARG A 25 5.36 -2.14 1.57
CA ARG A 25 5.27 -3.47 0.97
C ARG A 25 4.43 -4.38 1.85
N ARG A 26 3.53 -5.12 1.23
CA ARG A 26 2.66 -6.08 1.91
C ARG A 26 2.79 -7.42 1.22
N LYS A 27 2.96 -8.48 2.03
CA LYS A 27 3.09 -9.83 1.53
C LYS A 27 2.20 -10.76 2.36
N TRP A 28 1.35 -11.51 1.68
CA TRP A 28 0.40 -12.40 2.36
C TRP A 28 0.50 -13.84 1.85
N GLY A 29 1.54 -14.19 1.15
CA GLY A 29 1.85 -15.54 0.71
C GLY A 29 3.17 -15.60 -0.01
N GLU A 30 3.63 -16.80 -0.29
CA GLU A 30 4.94 -17.02 -0.90
C GLU A 30 4.86 -17.23 -2.42
N GLU A 31 3.69 -17.56 -2.94
CA GLU A 31 3.53 -17.90 -4.34
C GLU A 31 3.02 -16.71 -5.14
N GLY A 32 3.35 -16.72 -6.44
CA GLY A 32 2.85 -15.78 -7.39
C GLY A 32 3.80 -14.62 -7.67
N LYS A 33 3.32 -13.73 -8.54
CA LYS A 33 4.08 -12.55 -8.93
C LYS A 33 3.90 -11.45 -7.90
N LYS A 34 4.78 -10.48 -7.96
CA LYS A 34 4.72 -9.28 -7.11
C LYS A 34 4.14 -8.14 -7.93
N ALA A 35 3.26 -7.37 -7.33
CA ALA A 35 2.71 -6.18 -7.95
C ALA A 35 3.48 -4.94 -7.49
N LEU A 36 3.78 -4.05 -8.43
CA LEU A 36 4.35 -2.75 -8.13
C LEU A 36 3.31 -1.69 -8.46
N VAL A 37 2.96 -0.87 -7.48
CA VAL A 37 2.01 0.22 -7.62
C VAL A 37 2.74 1.53 -7.39
N ILE A 38 2.56 2.47 -8.30
CA ILE A 38 3.16 3.80 -8.19
C ILE A 38 2.06 4.80 -7.89
N GLU A 39 2.17 5.49 -6.77
CA GLU A 39 1.24 6.55 -6.37
C GLU A 39 1.94 7.90 -6.37
N LEU A 40 1.17 8.98 -6.52
CA LEU A 40 1.73 10.33 -6.43
C LEU A 40 2.11 10.68 -5.01
N TYR A 41 1.21 10.46 -4.07
CA TYR A 41 1.39 10.83 -2.66
C TYR A 41 0.98 9.70 -1.75
N PRO A 42 1.73 9.45 -0.67
CA PRO A 42 1.30 8.50 0.34
C PRO A 42 0.16 9.10 1.19
N THR A 43 -0.79 8.26 1.57
CA THR A 43 -1.85 8.63 2.51
C THR A 43 -1.66 7.97 3.87
N ILE A 44 -0.69 7.08 3.98
CA ILE A 44 -0.40 6.30 5.18
C ILE A 44 1.04 6.57 5.61
N SER A 45 1.22 6.96 6.87
CA SER A 45 2.55 7.13 7.44
C SER A 45 3.18 5.79 7.81
N VAL A 46 4.50 5.77 7.95
CA VAL A 46 5.23 4.56 8.34
C VAL A 46 4.69 4.00 9.66
N GLU A 47 4.42 4.85 10.64
CA GLU A 47 3.90 4.44 11.95
C GLU A 47 2.54 3.76 11.86
N LYS A 48 1.78 4.09 10.83
CA LYS A 48 0.43 3.57 10.62
C LYS A 48 0.37 2.58 9.46
N CYS A 49 1.50 1.97 9.11
CA CYS A 49 1.55 1.07 7.94
C CYS A 49 0.64 -0.15 8.07
N GLY A 50 0.22 -0.49 9.28
CA GLY A 50 -0.75 -1.57 9.48
C GLY A 50 -2.20 -1.18 9.21
N THR A 51 -2.49 0.12 8.99
CA THR A 51 -3.83 0.57 8.66
C THR A 51 -4.06 0.52 7.15
N LEU A 52 -5.32 0.43 6.76
CA LEU A 52 -5.69 0.39 5.34
C LEU A 52 -6.70 1.48 5.06
N ASP A 53 -6.44 2.30 4.06
CA ASP A 53 -7.48 3.15 3.50
C ASP A 53 -8.24 2.39 2.41
N VAL A 54 -9.35 2.96 1.94
CA VAL A 54 -10.21 2.31 0.97
C VAL A 54 -9.47 2.00 -0.33
N SER A 55 -8.66 2.95 -0.81
CA SER A 55 -7.89 2.76 -2.04
C SER A 55 -6.91 1.59 -1.91
N THR A 56 -6.20 1.50 -0.79
CA THR A 56 -5.25 0.42 -0.54
C THR A 56 -5.96 -0.92 -0.46
N MET A 57 -7.12 -0.98 0.21
CA MET A 57 -7.92 -2.19 0.28
C MET A 57 -8.34 -2.68 -1.12
N HIS A 58 -8.79 -1.78 -1.97
CA HIS A 58 -9.14 -2.13 -3.35
C HIS A 58 -7.95 -2.66 -4.12
N LEU A 59 -6.79 -2.06 -3.97
CA LEU A 59 -5.57 -2.53 -4.62
C LEU A 59 -5.19 -3.94 -4.16
N ILE A 60 -5.24 -4.19 -2.86
CA ILE A 60 -4.93 -5.51 -2.30
C ILE A 60 -5.88 -6.57 -2.85
N ASN A 61 -7.18 -6.28 -2.87
CA ASN A 61 -8.17 -7.19 -3.39
C ASN A 61 -7.94 -7.49 -4.88
N HIS A 62 -7.60 -6.47 -5.63
CA HIS A 62 -7.33 -6.60 -7.06
C HIS A 62 -6.10 -7.49 -7.32
N VAL A 63 -5.03 -7.24 -6.60
CA VAL A 63 -3.81 -8.04 -6.68
C VAL A 63 -4.08 -9.49 -6.29
N SER A 64 -4.86 -9.70 -5.22
CA SER A 64 -5.25 -11.05 -4.79
C SER A 64 -6.08 -11.78 -5.83
N ASP A 65 -6.94 -11.08 -6.56
CA ASP A 65 -7.76 -11.67 -7.62
C ASP A 65 -6.92 -12.22 -8.76
N PHE A 66 -5.73 -11.67 -9.00
CA PHE A 66 -4.78 -12.23 -9.95
C PHE A 66 -4.03 -13.44 -9.40
N GLY A 67 -4.22 -13.81 -8.16
CA GLY A 67 -3.47 -14.88 -7.50
C GLY A 67 -2.09 -14.45 -7.03
N TRP A 68 -1.78 -13.16 -7.07
CA TRP A 68 -0.51 -12.63 -6.60
C TRP A 68 -0.60 -12.34 -5.10
N LYS A 69 0.51 -12.47 -4.40
CA LYS A 69 0.50 -12.45 -2.93
C LYS A 69 1.47 -11.43 -2.33
N GLU A 70 1.91 -10.50 -3.14
CA GLU A 70 2.76 -9.41 -2.67
C GLU A 70 2.47 -8.15 -3.46
N MET A 71 2.43 -7.02 -2.75
CA MET A 71 2.20 -5.71 -3.35
C MET A 71 3.18 -4.71 -2.74
N ARG A 72 3.83 -3.95 -3.59
CA ARG A 72 4.75 -2.90 -3.20
C ARG A 72 4.24 -1.58 -3.75
N ILE A 73 3.95 -0.63 -2.86
CA ILE A 73 3.51 0.71 -3.24
C ILE A 73 4.67 1.66 -3.04
N VAL A 74 5.07 2.35 -4.09
CA VAL A 74 6.08 3.40 -4.05
C VAL A 74 5.44 4.74 -4.37
N ASN A 75 5.94 5.81 -3.77
CA ASN A 75 5.36 7.14 -3.90
C ASN A 75 6.32 8.05 -4.64
N LEU A 76 5.81 8.79 -5.64
CA LEU A 76 6.62 9.76 -6.38
C LEU A 76 6.99 10.95 -5.50
N TYR A 77 6.06 11.39 -4.66
CA TYR A 77 6.29 12.44 -3.67
C TYR A 77 6.09 11.84 -2.31
N ALA A 78 7.12 11.81 -1.48
CA ALA A 78 7.11 11.04 -0.25
C ALA A 78 6.31 11.67 0.90
N ASN A 79 5.99 12.96 0.82
CA ASN A 79 5.26 13.65 1.89
C ASN A 79 3.84 13.09 2.06
N VAL A 80 3.52 12.65 3.27
CA VAL A 80 2.21 12.08 3.57
C VAL A 80 1.14 13.17 3.48
N ILE A 81 0.08 12.89 2.73
CA ILE A 81 -1.07 13.77 2.57
C ILE A 81 -2.20 13.24 3.44
N THR A 82 -2.51 13.95 4.52
CA THR A 82 -3.56 13.58 5.45
C THR A 82 -4.92 14.14 5.06
N LYS A 83 -4.95 15.18 4.25
CA LYS A 83 -6.19 15.75 3.71
C LYS A 83 -6.36 15.25 2.28
N LYS A 84 -7.60 14.96 1.90
CA LYS A 84 -7.87 14.61 0.51
C LYS A 84 -7.47 15.78 -0.38
N PRO A 85 -6.58 15.56 -1.37
CA PRO A 85 -6.28 16.59 -2.34
C PRO A 85 -7.51 16.89 -3.21
N SER A 86 -7.49 18.00 -3.93
CA SER A 86 -8.55 18.29 -4.88
C SER A 86 -8.62 17.18 -5.95
N VAL A 87 -9.74 17.13 -6.68
CA VAL A 87 -9.92 16.14 -7.75
C VAL A 87 -8.78 16.20 -8.76
N ARG A 88 -8.23 17.39 -9.02
CA ARG A 88 -7.11 17.56 -9.96
C ARG A 88 -5.83 16.88 -9.48
N ASP A 89 -5.63 16.80 -8.19
CA ASP A 89 -4.41 16.29 -7.60
C ASP A 89 -4.50 14.81 -7.24
N ARG A 90 -5.70 14.24 -7.34
CA ARG A 90 -5.97 12.85 -6.96
C ARG A 90 -5.72 11.91 -8.12
N LYS A 91 -4.50 11.89 -8.60
CA LYS A 91 -4.12 10.94 -9.65
C LYS A 91 -3.33 9.82 -9.06
N SER A 92 -3.86 8.61 -9.12
CA SER A 92 -3.05 7.42 -8.86
C SER A 92 -2.55 6.89 -10.19
N VAL A 93 -1.31 6.44 -10.17
CA VAL A 93 -0.67 5.85 -11.33
C VAL A 93 -0.34 4.41 -10.96
N VAL A 94 -0.85 3.51 -11.73
CA VAL A 94 -0.65 2.08 -11.51
C VAL A 94 0.13 1.50 -12.68
#